data_ac0b9449acfa4f06da9a66292d78db87
#
_entry.id   ac0b9449acfa4f06da9a66292d78db87
#
_cell.length_a   1.000
_cell.length_b   1.000
_cell.length_c   1.000
_cell.angle_alpha   90.00
_cell.angle_beta   90.00
_cell.angle_gamma   90.00
#
_symmetry.space_group_name_H-M   'P 1'
#
loop_
_entity.id
_entity.type
_entity.pdbx_description
1 polymer ?
#
loop_
_entity_poly.entity_id
_entity_poly.type
_entity_poly.pdbx_seq_one_letter_code
_entity_poly.pdbx_strand_id
1 'polypeptide(L)'
;QVVMILSETFSDPTRIPGISFSTDPIPNIHAIKDTTTSGLMLSSGYGGGTANMEYQALTGLSLSIFDDSLIIPFQQLVPNQKNPYAFNQIWNNRYGADGSDAVHPYYQSMYLRNVDYKKFGFSHLRTLDSTPSIKHKDTIDYSPYVSDEEAYKNIIDLIEKQKHPQFLQLSTMQNHMPYTNWYIDNEFVGADTSTGLSADEYQNLETYTKGLNLTD
;
A
#
# COMPACT_ATOMS: atom_id res chain seq x y z
N GLN A 1 -14.82 -13.35 -2.93
CA GLN A 1 -14.27 -12.11 -2.39
C GLN A 1 -12.81 -11.99 -2.79
N VAL A 2 -12.37 -10.78 -3.09
CA VAL A 2 -10.96 -10.44 -3.30
C VAL A 2 -10.60 -9.26 -2.43
N VAL A 3 -9.47 -9.35 -1.75
CA VAL A 3 -8.84 -8.23 -1.05
C VAL A 3 -7.49 -8.02 -1.73
N MET A 4 -7.32 -6.86 -2.37
CA MET A 4 -6.07 -6.45 -2.98
C MET A 4 -5.41 -5.43 -2.08
N ILE A 5 -4.22 -5.72 -1.59
CA ILE A 5 -3.47 -4.84 -0.70
C ILE A 5 -2.21 -4.39 -1.42
N LEU A 6 -2.05 -3.09 -1.56
CA LEU A 6 -0.80 -2.45 -1.92
C LEU A 6 -0.17 -1.91 -0.63
N SER A 7 0.80 -2.64 -0.10
CA SER A 7 1.55 -2.21 1.07
C SER A 7 2.59 -1.18 0.66
N GLU A 8 2.51 0.01 1.26
CA GLU A 8 3.39 1.13 0.94
C GLU A 8 4.85 0.78 1.21
N THR A 9 5.68 0.98 0.21
CA THR A 9 7.14 0.76 0.24
C THR A 9 7.53 -0.59 0.85
N PHE A 10 6.84 -1.69 0.50
CA PHE A 10 7.18 -3.01 1.02
C PHE A 10 8.27 -3.67 0.18
N SER A 11 9.48 -3.77 0.74
CA SER A 11 10.59 -4.53 0.18
C SER A 11 11.31 -5.28 1.30
N ASP A 12 11.54 -6.56 1.11
CA ASP A 12 12.22 -7.42 2.09
C ASP A 12 13.64 -6.91 2.39
N PRO A 13 13.91 -6.38 3.61
CA PRO A 13 15.20 -5.77 3.94
C PRO A 13 16.32 -6.79 4.06
N THR A 14 16.00 -8.07 4.26
CA THR A 14 17.01 -9.15 4.33
C THR A 14 17.71 -9.39 2.99
N ARG A 15 17.16 -8.84 1.90
CA ARG A 15 17.73 -8.93 0.55
C ARG A 15 18.73 -7.83 0.22
N ILE A 16 18.95 -6.88 1.12
CA ILE A 16 19.92 -5.81 0.92
C ILE A 16 21.34 -6.41 1.08
N PRO A 17 22.21 -6.34 0.06
CA PRO A 17 23.55 -6.90 0.15
C PRO A 17 24.37 -6.26 1.28
N GLY A 18 24.99 -7.09 2.11
CA GLY A 18 25.84 -6.64 3.21
C GLY A 18 25.09 -6.19 4.48
N ILE A 19 23.76 -6.29 4.51
CA ILE A 19 22.96 -6.08 5.72
C ILE A 19 22.61 -7.44 6.34
N SER A 20 22.71 -7.52 7.65
CA SER A 20 22.24 -8.66 8.44
C SER A 20 21.49 -8.18 9.68
N PHE A 21 20.44 -8.90 10.04
CA PHE A 21 19.65 -8.63 11.23
C PHE A 21 19.83 -9.78 12.24
N SER A 22 19.80 -9.47 13.54
CA SER A 22 19.89 -10.47 14.61
C SER A 22 18.64 -11.35 14.67
N THR A 23 17.51 -10.84 14.21
CA THR A 23 16.24 -11.53 14.11
C THR A 23 15.61 -11.23 12.74
N ASP A 24 14.79 -12.18 12.25
CA ASP A 24 14.03 -11.95 11.00
C ASP A 24 13.05 -10.79 11.19
N PRO A 25 13.12 -9.71 10.39
CA PRO A 25 12.21 -8.59 10.53
C PRO A 25 10.77 -8.86 10.05
N ILE A 26 10.55 -9.87 9.20
CA ILE A 26 9.23 -10.20 8.62
C ILE A 26 8.95 -11.71 8.64
N PRO A 27 8.98 -12.35 9.83
CA PRO A 27 8.92 -13.80 9.95
C PRO A 27 7.59 -14.40 9.48
N ASN A 28 6.47 -13.72 9.69
CA ASN A 28 5.14 -14.20 9.28
C ASN A 28 4.99 -14.15 7.75
N ILE A 29 5.44 -13.09 7.11
CA ILE A 29 5.42 -13.00 5.64
C ILE A 29 6.34 -14.05 5.02
N HIS A 30 7.52 -14.31 5.59
CA HIS A 30 8.38 -15.40 5.13
C HIS A 30 7.68 -16.76 5.26
N ALA A 31 7.02 -17.04 6.38
CA ALA A 31 6.26 -18.28 6.57
C ALA A 31 5.07 -18.41 5.60
N ILE A 32 4.36 -17.30 5.32
CA ILE A 32 3.27 -17.29 4.34
C ILE A 32 3.80 -17.55 2.93
N LYS A 33 4.94 -16.98 2.55
CA LYS A 33 5.59 -17.22 1.25
C LYS A 33 5.88 -18.70 0.99
N ASP A 34 6.24 -19.44 2.03
CA ASP A 34 6.57 -20.87 1.91
C ASP A 34 5.33 -21.75 1.66
N THR A 35 4.14 -21.27 1.97
CA THR A 35 2.89 -22.03 1.93
C THR A 35 1.87 -21.52 0.91
N THR A 36 2.16 -20.39 0.26
CA THR A 36 1.26 -19.75 -0.70
C THR A 36 1.96 -19.43 -2.02
N THR A 37 1.17 -19.01 -3.03
CA THR A 37 1.76 -18.47 -4.27
C THR A 37 2.45 -17.14 -3.97
N SER A 38 3.75 -17.10 -4.18
CA SER A 38 4.57 -15.92 -3.92
C SER A 38 5.61 -15.72 -5.03
N GLY A 39 6.15 -14.51 -5.14
CA GLY A 39 7.18 -14.17 -6.10
C GLY A 39 7.62 -12.72 -5.98
N LEU A 40 8.68 -12.39 -6.73
CA LEU A 40 9.12 -11.01 -6.89
C LEU A 40 8.33 -10.36 -8.01
N MET A 41 7.87 -9.13 -7.77
CA MET A 41 7.23 -8.31 -8.78
C MET A 41 8.07 -7.07 -9.03
N LEU A 42 8.29 -6.75 -10.32
CA LEU A 42 8.98 -5.52 -10.69
C LEU A 42 8.07 -4.32 -10.39
N SER A 43 8.52 -3.46 -9.49
CA SER A 43 7.89 -2.15 -9.28
C SER A 43 8.45 -1.17 -10.30
N SER A 44 7.59 -0.52 -11.09
CA SER A 44 7.97 0.58 -11.98
C SER A 44 8.03 1.92 -11.25
N GLY A 45 7.67 1.98 -9.97
CA GLY A 45 7.79 3.17 -9.13
C GLY A 45 9.15 3.22 -8.45
N TYR A 46 10.06 4.05 -8.95
CA TYR A 46 11.37 4.27 -8.33
C TYR A 46 11.30 5.46 -7.36
N GLY A 47 11.54 5.21 -6.08
CA GLY A 47 11.55 6.26 -5.06
C GLY A 47 10.22 6.98 -4.87
N GLY A 48 9.09 6.31 -5.13
CA GLY A 48 7.73 6.84 -5.09
C GLY A 48 6.87 6.30 -6.22
N GLY A 49 5.70 6.93 -6.47
CA GLY A 49 4.83 6.53 -7.57
C GLY A 49 3.89 5.39 -7.23
N THR A 50 3.46 5.25 -5.97
CA THR A 50 2.47 4.27 -5.51
C THR A 50 1.21 4.28 -6.37
N ALA A 51 0.74 5.46 -6.81
CA ALA A 51 -0.40 5.58 -7.72
C ALA A 51 -0.20 4.87 -9.06
N ASN A 52 1.05 4.74 -9.53
CA ASN A 52 1.38 3.98 -10.75
C ASN A 52 1.21 2.47 -10.50
N MET A 53 1.56 2.00 -9.32
CA MET A 53 1.36 0.60 -8.93
C MET A 53 -0.14 0.31 -8.74
N GLU A 54 -0.88 1.22 -8.11
CA GLU A 54 -2.35 1.12 -7.99
C GLU A 54 -3.00 1.02 -9.37
N TYR A 55 -2.63 1.91 -10.30
CA TYR A 55 -3.16 1.89 -11.66
C TYR A 55 -2.92 0.55 -12.36
N GLN A 56 -1.68 0.08 -12.34
CA GLN A 56 -1.33 -1.20 -12.97
C GLN A 56 -2.04 -2.39 -12.32
N ALA A 57 -2.12 -2.41 -10.98
CA ALA A 57 -2.81 -3.47 -10.25
C ALA A 57 -4.33 -3.47 -10.53
N LEU A 58 -4.96 -2.30 -10.56
CA LEU A 58 -6.41 -2.18 -10.79
C LEU A 58 -6.82 -2.43 -12.23
N THR A 59 -5.99 -2.05 -13.20
CA THR A 59 -6.33 -2.14 -14.63
C THR A 59 -5.73 -3.36 -15.32
N GLY A 60 -4.65 -3.93 -14.78
CA GLY A 60 -3.85 -4.97 -15.45
C GLY A 60 -2.97 -4.43 -16.58
N LEU A 61 -2.87 -3.11 -16.76
CA LEU A 61 -2.11 -2.48 -17.83
C LEU A 61 -0.73 -2.03 -17.33
N SER A 62 0.33 -2.55 -17.96
CA SER A 62 1.70 -2.09 -17.69
C SER A 62 1.90 -0.67 -18.23
N LEU A 63 2.65 0.16 -17.51
CA LEU A 63 3.04 1.49 -18.00
C LEU A 63 3.89 1.41 -19.27
N SER A 64 4.62 0.33 -19.49
CA SER A 64 5.47 0.12 -20.67
C SER A 64 4.73 0.07 -22.01
N ILE A 65 3.40 -0.06 -22.00
CA ILE A 65 2.59 -0.04 -23.23
C ILE A 65 2.15 1.36 -23.66
N PHE A 66 2.42 2.36 -22.83
CA PHE A 66 2.08 3.75 -23.09
C PHE A 66 3.31 4.55 -23.56
N ASP A 67 3.07 5.74 -24.08
CA ASP A 67 4.12 6.70 -24.39
C ASP A 67 4.83 7.17 -23.12
N ASP A 68 6.14 7.41 -23.19
CA ASP A 68 6.99 7.81 -22.04
C ASP A 68 6.56 9.15 -21.39
N SER A 69 5.74 9.94 -22.05
CA SER A 69 5.14 11.16 -21.48
C SER A 69 4.05 10.88 -20.44
N LEU A 70 3.50 9.65 -20.40
CA LEU A 70 2.56 9.22 -19.37
C LEU A 70 3.32 8.83 -18.09
N ILE A 71 3.53 9.77 -17.20
CA ILE A 71 4.29 9.57 -15.96
C ILE A 71 3.38 9.10 -14.83
N ILE A 72 2.21 9.73 -14.67
CA ILE A 72 1.25 9.44 -13.59
C ILE A 72 -0.15 9.28 -14.18
N PRO A 73 -0.61 8.04 -14.45
CA PRO A 73 -1.93 7.78 -15.04
C PRO A 73 -3.10 8.39 -14.27
N PHE A 74 -3.03 8.40 -12.94
CA PHE A 74 -4.07 9.01 -12.09
C PHE A 74 -4.20 10.53 -12.26
N GLN A 75 -3.18 11.20 -12.76
CA GLN A 75 -3.24 12.64 -13.03
C GLN A 75 -3.41 12.97 -14.51
N GLN A 76 -2.88 12.14 -15.39
CA GLN A 76 -2.78 12.45 -16.83
C GLN A 76 -3.81 11.69 -17.68
N LEU A 77 -4.17 10.46 -17.30
CA LEU A 77 -4.98 9.57 -18.13
C LEU A 77 -6.39 9.38 -17.57
N VAL A 78 -6.52 8.82 -16.37
CA VAL A 78 -7.83 8.40 -15.80
C VAL A 78 -8.82 9.55 -15.70
N PRO A 79 -8.45 10.76 -15.23
CA PRO A 79 -9.38 11.90 -15.16
C PRO A 79 -9.96 12.28 -16.51
N ASN A 80 -9.25 12.01 -17.61
CA ASN A 80 -9.67 12.36 -18.98
C ASN A 80 -10.41 11.21 -19.69
N GLN A 81 -10.40 10.01 -19.17
CA GLN A 81 -11.14 8.88 -19.74
C GLN A 81 -12.63 8.99 -19.39
N LYS A 82 -13.50 8.62 -20.34
CA LYS A 82 -14.95 8.60 -20.12
C LYS A 82 -15.35 7.41 -19.23
N ASN A 83 -14.83 6.23 -19.54
CA ASN A 83 -15.12 4.96 -18.86
C ASN A 83 -13.82 4.15 -18.72
N PRO A 84 -12.96 4.48 -17.76
CA PRO A 84 -11.76 3.68 -17.53
C PRO A 84 -12.16 2.31 -16.99
N TYR A 85 -11.48 1.26 -17.48
CA TYR A 85 -11.68 -0.09 -16.99
C TYR A 85 -10.83 -0.35 -15.73
N ALA A 86 -11.41 -1.08 -14.77
CA ALA A 86 -10.67 -1.65 -13.64
C ALA A 86 -11.34 -2.96 -13.17
N PHE A 87 -10.57 -3.84 -12.55
CA PHE A 87 -11.02 -5.19 -12.16
C PHE A 87 -12.22 -5.21 -11.21
N ASN A 88 -12.36 -4.21 -10.34
CA ASN A 88 -13.50 -4.09 -9.43
C ASN A 88 -14.85 -4.07 -10.15
N GLN A 89 -14.89 -3.62 -11.40
CA GLN A 89 -16.13 -3.56 -12.18
C GLN A 89 -16.74 -4.95 -12.44
N ILE A 90 -15.95 -6.02 -12.41
CA ILE A 90 -16.45 -7.40 -12.50
C ILE A 90 -17.41 -7.69 -11.33
N TRP A 91 -17.07 -7.24 -10.13
CA TRP A 91 -17.92 -7.38 -8.93
C TRP A 91 -19.12 -6.44 -9.00
N ASN A 92 -18.94 -5.21 -9.43
CA ASN A 92 -20.04 -4.26 -9.60
C ASN A 92 -21.08 -4.77 -10.62
N ASN A 93 -20.64 -5.37 -11.71
CA ASN A 93 -21.55 -5.98 -12.70
C ASN A 93 -22.37 -7.13 -12.13
N ARG A 94 -21.83 -7.86 -11.14
CA ARG A 94 -22.51 -8.98 -10.51
C ARG A 94 -23.35 -8.63 -9.30
N TYR A 95 -22.90 -7.68 -8.47
CA TYR A 95 -23.45 -7.38 -7.17
C TYR A 95 -23.98 -5.95 -7.04
N GLY A 96 -23.93 -5.16 -8.13
CA GLY A 96 -24.39 -3.77 -8.16
C GLY A 96 -23.38 -2.80 -7.55
N ALA A 97 -23.88 -1.63 -7.15
CA ALA A 97 -23.03 -0.54 -6.66
C ALA A 97 -22.20 -0.93 -5.43
N ASP A 98 -22.65 -1.87 -4.61
CA ASP A 98 -21.91 -2.33 -3.42
C ASP A 98 -20.88 -3.43 -3.70
N GLY A 99 -20.62 -3.73 -4.97
CA GLY A 99 -19.68 -4.78 -5.38
C GLY A 99 -18.22 -4.50 -5.05
N SER A 100 -17.83 -3.24 -4.86
CA SER A 100 -16.45 -2.88 -4.54
C SER A 100 -16.34 -1.67 -3.62
N ASP A 101 -15.32 -1.67 -2.74
CA ASP A 101 -15.01 -0.58 -1.81
C ASP A 101 -13.48 -0.43 -1.71
N ALA A 102 -13.01 0.76 -1.35
CA ALA A 102 -11.58 1.05 -1.25
C ALA A 102 -11.24 1.81 0.03
N VAL A 103 -10.06 1.54 0.56
CA VAL A 103 -9.51 2.17 1.76
C VAL A 103 -8.11 2.71 1.44
N HIS A 104 -7.89 3.98 1.78
CA HIS A 104 -6.58 4.61 1.76
C HIS A 104 -6.43 5.51 2.99
N PRO A 105 -5.60 5.14 3.98
CA PRO A 105 -5.50 5.86 5.25
C PRO A 105 -4.68 7.16 5.12
N TYR A 106 -5.01 7.96 4.13
CA TYR A 106 -4.44 9.28 3.87
C TYR A 106 -5.51 10.21 3.28
N TYR A 107 -5.14 11.34 2.67
CA TYR A 107 -6.08 12.29 2.08
C TYR A 107 -6.52 11.87 0.67
N GLN A 108 -7.82 11.95 0.40
CA GLN A 108 -8.42 11.50 -0.87
C GLN A 108 -7.94 12.27 -2.11
N SER A 109 -7.49 13.51 -1.93
CA SER A 109 -7.01 14.35 -3.04
C SER A 109 -5.62 13.96 -3.55
N MET A 110 -4.84 13.19 -2.76
CA MET A 110 -3.52 12.73 -3.17
C MET A 110 -3.62 11.90 -4.45
N TYR A 111 -2.89 12.31 -5.50
CA TYR A 111 -2.94 11.74 -6.85
C TYR A 111 -4.34 11.75 -7.50
N LEU A 112 -5.26 12.60 -7.07
CA LEU A 112 -6.65 12.66 -7.55
C LEU A 112 -7.46 11.37 -7.31
N ARG A 113 -7.10 10.58 -6.30
CA ARG A 113 -7.80 9.31 -5.99
C ARG A 113 -9.31 9.48 -5.84
N ASN A 114 -9.78 10.57 -5.27
CA ASN A 114 -11.20 10.87 -5.16
C ASN A 114 -11.93 10.96 -6.51
N VAL A 115 -11.22 11.35 -7.57
CA VAL A 115 -11.75 11.39 -8.94
C VAL A 115 -11.66 10.01 -9.58
N ASP A 116 -10.49 9.39 -9.49
CA ASP A 116 -10.15 8.16 -10.22
C ASP A 116 -10.90 6.94 -9.70
N TYR A 117 -10.97 6.75 -8.39
CA TYR A 117 -11.72 5.63 -7.80
C TYR A 117 -13.22 5.72 -8.09
N LYS A 118 -13.77 6.95 -8.14
CA LYS A 118 -15.14 7.18 -8.60
C LYS A 118 -15.32 6.78 -10.08
N LYS A 119 -14.36 7.12 -10.94
CA LYS A 119 -14.37 6.74 -12.36
C LYS A 119 -14.22 5.24 -12.58
N PHE A 120 -13.40 4.56 -11.77
CA PHE A 120 -13.31 3.12 -11.74
C PHE A 120 -14.56 2.43 -11.20
N GLY A 121 -15.50 3.19 -10.62
CA GLY A 121 -16.78 2.68 -10.14
C GLY A 121 -16.74 2.07 -8.75
N PHE A 122 -15.75 2.40 -7.92
CA PHE A 122 -15.82 2.03 -6.51
C PHE A 122 -17.00 2.71 -5.82
N SER A 123 -17.71 1.99 -4.95
CA SER A 123 -18.84 2.51 -4.18
C SER A 123 -18.40 3.65 -3.26
N HIS A 124 -17.27 3.42 -2.59
CA HIS A 124 -16.63 4.41 -1.74
C HIS A 124 -15.10 4.30 -1.86
N LEU A 125 -14.44 5.44 -1.71
CA LEU A 125 -13.05 5.54 -1.31
C LEU A 125 -13.04 6.11 0.11
N ARG A 126 -12.66 5.27 1.10
CA ARG A 126 -12.61 5.65 2.52
C ARG A 126 -11.21 6.12 2.87
N THR A 127 -11.13 7.36 3.30
CA THR A 127 -9.88 8.06 3.60
C THR A 127 -10.00 8.80 4.94
N LEU A 128 -8.99 9.57 5.32
CA LEU A 128 -9.04 10.42 6.52
C LEU A 128 -10.12 11.52 6.41
N ASP A 129 -10.37 12.00 5.18
CA ASP A 129 -11.20 13.18 4.89
C ASP A 129 -12.40 12.91 3.97
N SER A 130 -12.65 11.64 3.62
CA SER A 130 -13.81 11.26 2.79
C SER A 130 -15.11 11.11 3.59
N THR A 131 -16.23 10.98 2.88
CA THR A 131 -17.52 10.60 3.47
C THR A 131 -18.07 9.38 2.71
N PRO A 132 -18.19 8.21 3.36
CA PRO A 132 -17.73 7.89 4.71
C PRO A 132 -16.20 7.87 4.84
N SER A 133 -15.69 8.22 6.03
CA SER A 133 -14.24 8.15 6.33
C SER A 133 -13.84 6.79 6.90
N ILE A 134 -12.53 6.54 7.02
CA ILE A 134 -12.00 5.43 7.81
C ILE A 134 -12.34 5.62 9.29
N LYS A 135 -12.47 4.51 10.02
CA LYS A 135 -12.76 4.50 11.45
C LYS A 135 -11.50 4.30 12.28
N HIS A 136 -10.71 3.31 11.90
CA HIS A 136 -9.48 2.93 12.52
C HIS A 136 -8.36 3.75 11.90
N LYS A 137 -7.69 4.59 12.71
CA LYS A 137 -6.75 5.61 12.19
C LYS A 137 -5.62 5.98 13.16
N ASP A 138 -5.38 5.13 14.17
CA ASP A 138 -4.32 5.39 15.13
C ASP A 138 -2.93 5.22 14.47
N THR A 139 -2.00 6.01 14.95
CA THR A 139 -0.59 5.99 14.53
C THR A 139 0.24 5.26 15.57
N ILE A 140 1.48 4.89 15.23
CA ILE A 140 2.43 4.27 16.17
C ILE A 140 3.48 5.31 16.56
N ASP A 141 3.63 5.52 17.85
CA ASP A 141 4.64 6.43 18.45
C ASP A 141 4.68 7.82 17.77
N TYR A 142 5.78 8.17 17.12
CA TYR A 142 5.97 9.44 16.41
C TYR A 142 5.70 9.35 14.91
N SER A 143 5.24 8.19 14.40
CA SER A 143 4.90 8.07 13.00
C SER A 143 3.76 9.02 12.62
N PRO A 144 3.87 9.77 11.52
CA PRO A 144 2.80 10.64 11.06
C PRO A 144 1.69 9.88 10.30
N TYR A 145 1.87 8.59 10.08
CA TYR A 145 0.99 7.78 9.26
C TYR A 145 0.15 6.82 10.09
N VAL A 146 -1.07 6.56 9.63
CA VAL A 146 -1.94 5.52 10.19
C VAL A 146 -1.25 4.17 10.06
N SER A 147 -1.30 3.37 11.11
CA SER A 147 -0.67 2.05 11.12
C SER A 147 -1.34 1.08 10.15
N ASP A 148 -0.57 0.11 9.67
CA ASP A 148 -1.10 -0.95 8.80
C ASP A 148 -2.10 -1.83 9.56
N GLU A 149 -1.91 -2.05 10.87
CA GLU A 149 -2.89 -2.71 11.72
C GLU A 149 -4.26 -2.00 11.66
N GLU A 150 -4.28 -0.68 11.81
CA GLU A 150 -5.51 0.11 11.72
C GLU A 150 -6.10 0.08 10.29
N ALA A 151 -5.25 0.13 9.28
CA ALA A 151 -5.67 -0.01 7.89
C ALA A 151 -6.35 -1.36 7.64
N TYR A 152 -5.80 -2.46 8.17
CA TYR A 152 -6.39 -3.80 8.08
C TYR A 152 -7.70 -3.91 8.84
N LYS A 153 -7.83 -3.32 10.03
CA LYS A 153 -9.09 -3.26 10.80
C LYS A 153 -10.23 -2.61 9.98
N ASN A 154 -9.94 -1.57 9.20
CA ASN A 154 -10.93 -0.99 8.31
C ASN A 154 -11.41 -1.98 7.23
N ILE A 155 -10.51 -2.80 6.67
CA ILE A 155 -10.87 -3.84 5.70
C ILE A 155 -11.68 -4.96 6.36
N ILE A 156 -11.27 -5.41 7.55
CA ILE A 156 -12.00 -6.44 8.33
C ILE A 156 -13.42 -5.97 8.61
N ASP A 157 -13.59 -4.73 9.05
CA ASP A 157 -14.91 -4.12 9.26
C ASP A 157 -15.81 -4.17 8.00
N LEU A 158 -15.23 -3.99 6.81
CA LEU A 158 -15.96 -4.08 5.56
C LEU A 158 -16.35 -5.52 5.24
N ILE A 159 -15.43 -6.47 5.44
CA ILE A 159 -15.68 -7.90 5.22
C ILE A 159 -16.83 -8.39 6.11
N GLU A 160 -16.82 -8.03 7.39
CA GLU A 160 -17.81 -8.49 8.37
C GLU A 160 -19.22 -7.94 8.12
N LYS A 161 -19.33 -6.76 7.53
CA LYS A 161 -20.62 -6.10 7.26
C LYS A 161 -21.31 -6.56 5.98
N GLN A 162 -20.59 -7.22 5.09
CA GLN A 162 -21.12 -7.54 3.76
C GLN A 162 -21.92 -8.84 3.73
N LYS A 163 -22.94 -8.83 2.88
CA LYS A 163 -23.82 -9.99 2.65
C LYS A 163 -23.45 -10.79 1.39
N HIS A 164 -22.52 -10.29 0.59
CA HIS A 164 -22.06 -10.91 -0.66
C HIS A 164 -20.55 -10.65 -0.87
N PRO A 165 -19.90 -11.43 -1.73
CA PRO A 165 -18.50 -11.20 -2.06
C PRO A 165 -18.25 -9.81 -2.66
N GLN A 166 -17.16 -9.17 -2.22
CA GLN A 166 -16.73 -7.87 -2.71
C GLN A 166 -15.31 -7.90 -3.28
N PHE A 167 -14.99 -6.90 -4.08
CA PHE A 167 -13.62 -6.50 -4.38
C PHE A 167 -13.25 -5.34 -3.45
N LEU A 168 -12.27 -5.57 -2.58
CA LEU A 168 -11.77 -4.57 -1.64
C LEU A 168 -10.34 -4.19 -2.01
N GLN A 169 -10.08 -2.90 -2.16
CA GLN A 169 -8.76 -2.33 -2.39
C GLN A 169 -8.26 -1.63 -1.14
N LEU A 170 -7.04 -1.92 -0.72
CA LEU A 170 -6.32 -1.18 0.32
C LEU A 170 -4.97 -0.71 -0.23
N SER A 171 -4.69 0.58 -0.09
CA SER A 171 -3.34 1.13 -0.23
C SER A 171 -2.91 1.70 1.11
N THR A 172 -1.90 1.10 1.77
CA THR A 172 -1.47 1.50 3.12
C THR A 172 -0.57 2.72 3.12
N MET A 173 -0.14 3.20 4.29
CA MET A 173 0.70 4.40 4.43
C MET A 173 1.81 4.27 5.47
N GLN A 174 1.79 3.27 6.36
CA GLN A 174 2.69 3.17 7.50
C GLN A 174 4.17 3.31 7.12
N ASN A 175 4.59 2.67 6.04
CA ASN A 175 5.98 2.63 5.59
C ASN A 175 6.31 3.70 4.54
N HIS A 176 5.56 4.80 4.46
CA HIS A 176 5.85 5.91 3.57
C HIS A 176 7.00 6.77 4.10
N MET A 177 7.94 7.13 3.24
CA MET A 177 9.06 8.04 3.60
C MET A 177 8.57 9.45 4.03
N PRO A 178 9.41 10.27 4.70
CA PRO A 178 10.77 10.02 5.15
C PRO A 178 10.82 9.19 6.45
N TYR A 179 11.89 8.44 6.66
CA TYR A 179 12.07 7.59 7.83
C TYR A 179 12.91 8.33 8.88
N THR A 180 12.29 8.91 9.92
CA THR A 180 12.96 9.82 10.86
C THR A 180 12.88 9.33 12.30
N ASN A 181 13.31 8.10 12.57
CA ASN A 181 13.35 7.51 13.92
C ASN A 181 12.01 7.62 14.67
N TRP A 182 10.93 7.13 14.05
CA TRP A 182 9.58 7.26 14.58
C TRP A 182 9.27 6.36 15.77
N TYR A 183 9.95 5.20 15.88
CA TYR A 183 9.58 4.14 16.82
C TYR A 183 10.44 4.19 18.08
N ILE A 184 9.79 4.15 19.25
CA ILE A 184 10.44 4.24 20.57
C ILE A 184 11.26 2.96 20.83
N ASP A 185 10.63 1.80 20.64
CA ASP A 185 11.25 0.49 20.86
C ASP A 185 11.61 -0.15 19.50
N ASN A 186 12.84 0.08 19.05
CA ASN A 186 13.34 -0.44 17.78
C ASN A 186 14.51 -1.40 18.03
N GLU A 187 14.26 -2.69 17.96
CA GLU A 187 15.24 -3.77 18.11
C GLU A 187 16.21 -3.91 16.92
N PHE A 188 15.96 -3.22 15.82
CA PHE A 188 16.81 -3.23 14.61
C PHE A 188 17.88 -2.13 14.61
N VAL A 189 17.97 -1.36 15.69
CA VAL A 189 19.03 -0.36 15.87
C VAL A 189 20.39 -1.05 16.05
N GLY A 190 21.40 -0.55 15.33
CA GLY A 190 22.77 -1.08 15.41
C GLY A 190 23.01 -2.32 14.56
N ALA A 191 22.21 -2.56 13.52
CA ALA A 191 22.52 -3.56 12.49
C ALA A 191 23.94 -3.35 11.94
N ASP A 192 24.58 -4.42 11.49
CA ASP A 192 26.00 -4.45 11.13
C ASP A 192 26.43 -3.29 10.20
N THR A 193 27.40 -2.52 10.68
CA THR A 193 27.91 -1.31 10.00
C THR A 193 28.92 -1.59 8.91
N SER A 194 29.12 -2.83 8.48
CA SER A 194 30.10 -3.23 7.45
C SER A 194 29.73 -2.78 6.02
N THR A 195 28.57 -2.21 5.84
CA THR A 195 27.96 -1.93 4.51
C THR A 195 28.41 -0.63 3.84
N GLY A 196 29.11 0.25 4.56
CA GLY A 196 29.51 1.57 4.04
C GLY A 196 28.38 2.59 3.95
N LEU A 197 27.22 2.32 4.57
CA LEU A 197 26.12 3.29 4.70
C LEU A 197 26.53 4.44 5.63
N SER A 198 26.04 5.64 5.35
CA SER A 198 26.13 6.77 6.25
C SER A 198 25.22 6.60 7.49
N ALA A 199 25.43 7.40 8.52
CA ALA A 199 24.60 7.35 9.73
C ALA A 199 23.11 7.60 9.44
N ASP A 200 22.81 8.52 8.51
CA ASP A 200 21.43 8.84 8.12
C ASP A 200 20.78 7.68 7.34
N GLU A 201 21.52 7.02 6.45
CA GLU A 201 21.03 5.84 5.72
C GLU A 201 20.77 4.67 6.67
N TYR A 202 21.61 4.49 7.69
CA TYR A 202 21.36 3.51 8.75
C TYR A 202 20.09 3.83 9.51
N GLN A 203 19.92 5.06 9.99
CA GLN A 203 18.71 5.46 10.71
C GLN A 203 17.44 5.24 9.86
N ASN A 204 17.51 5.56 8.58
CA ASN A 204 16.40 5.31 7.66
C ASN A 204 16.10 3.82 7.54
N LEU A 205 17.13 2.97 7.38
CA LEU A 205 16.99 1.52 7.29
C LEU A 205 16.40 0.92 8.57
N GLU A 206 16.89 1.33 9.74
CA GLU A 206 16.41 0.88 11.04
C GLU A 206 14.93 1.22 11.25
N THR A 207 14.55 2.47 10.95
CA THR A 207 13.16 2.93 11.04
C THR A 207 12.27 2.17 10.06
N TYR A 208 12.70 2.02 8.81
CA TYR A 208 12.00 1.28 7.79
C TYR A 208 11.80 -0.20 8.17
N THR A 209 12.86 -0.85 8.65
CA THR A 209 12.83 -2.26 9.07
C THR A 209 11.85 -2.48 10.21
N LYS A 210 11.85 -1.58 11.21
CA LYS A 210 10.87 -1.63 12.30
C LYS A 210 9.45 -1.44 11.79
N GLY A 211 9.23 -0.52 10.86
CA GLY A 211 7.93 -0.32 10.23
C GLY A 211 7.43 -1.58 9.53
N LEU A 212 8.28 -2.28 8.79
CA LEU A 212 7.94 -3.56 8.15
C LEU A 212 7.63 -4.67 9.17
N ASN A 213 8.40 -4.72 10.26
CA ASN A 213 8.15 -5.67 11.35
C ASN A 213 6.78 -5.44 12.01
N LEU A 214 6.36 -4.19 12.15
CA LEU A 214 5.04 -3.84 12.68
C LEU A 214 3.91 -4.07 11.66
N THR A 215 4.22 -4.16 10.37
CA THR A 215 3.27 -4.56 9.31
C THR A 215 3.08 -6.08 9.27
N ASP A 216 4.14 -6.84 9.57
CA ASP A 216 4.22 -8.31 9.53
C ASP A 216 3.37 -8.97 10.62
#